data_5bdd88b815cbab321bd971fc4c9bbfe0
#
_entry.id   5bdd88b815cbab321bd971fc4c9bbfe0
#
_cell.length_a   1.000
_cell.length_b   1.000
_cell.length_c   1.000
_cell.angle_alpha   90.00
_cell.angle_beta   90.00
_cell.angle_gamma   90.00
#
_symmetry.space_group_name_H-M   'P 1'
#
loop_
_entity.id
_entity.type
_entity.pdbx_description
1 polymer ?
#
loop_
_entity_poly.entity_id
_entity_poly.type
_entity_poly.pdbx_seq_one_letter_code
_entity_poly.pdbx_strand_id
1 'polypeptide(L)'
;MLRNAREPGFTLVELIIVMVVIGVLATIGVSRFFERQSFDTRTFVDQTQFMLRYAQKLAVAQNRPVYVRLNGSSVALCFNYSGSGDCSSGNFVLTPGLSNSRSTVTVSACASSSTWYCEGVPAGVSYTATPATSYFYFDAQGAPFTSLDISPTPTSTFTRLQIRITGDGNHDIFVEPETGYVHS
;
A
#
# COMPACT_ATOMS: atom_id res chain seq x y z
N MET A 1 -15.74 -24.48 -59.71
CA MET A 1 -14.32 -24.10 -59.91
C MET A 1 -13.91 -23.22 -58.77
N LEU A 2 -13.25 -23.77 -57.76
CA LEU A 2 -12.72 -23.04 -56.61
C LEU A 2 -11.34 -22.47 -56.99
N ARG A 3 -11.21 -21.16 -56.99
CA ARG A 3 -9.99 -20.45 -57.27
C ARG A 3 -9.09 -20.50 -56.03
N ASN A 4 -8.05 -21.33 -56.05
CA ASN A 4 -7.03 -21.34 -55.01
C ASN A 4 -6.29 -20.02 -55.05
N ALA A 5 -6.56 -19.11 -54.12
CA ALA A 5 -5.76 -17.93 -53.86
C ALA A 5 -4.44 -18.42 -53.20
N ARG A 6 -3.33 -18.28 -53.91
CA ARG A 6 -2.00 -18.48 -53.35
C ARG A 6 -1.79 -17.36 -52.33
N GLU A 7 -1.70 -17.69 -51.05
CA GLU A 7 -1.27 -16.75 -50.04
C GLU A 7 0.21 -16.43 -50.24
N PRO A 8 0.62 -15.16 -50.31
CA PRO A 8 2.02 -14.78 -50.45
C PRO A 8 2.74 -15.15 -49.14
N GLY A 9 3.78 -15.99 -49.24
CA GLY A 9 4.64 -16.33 -48.13
C GLY A 9 5.53 -15.13 -47.71
N PHE A 10 5.89 -15.04 -46.43
CA PHE A 10 6.83 -14.03 -45.90
C PHE A 10 8.18 -14.14 -46.59
N THR A 11 8.76 -12.96 -46.96
CA THR A 11 10.10 -12.91 -47.48
C THR A 11 11.14 -12.97 -46.35
N LEU A 12 12.30 -13.55 -46.61
CA LEU A 12 13.40 -13.63 -45.63
C LEU A 12 13.80 -12.22 -45.14
N VAL A 13 13.78 -11.21 -46.00
CA VAL A 13 14.06 -9.82 -45.66
C VAL A 13 13.05 -9.24 -44.68
N GLU A 14 11.78 -9.53 -44.87
CA GLU A 14 10.71 -9.08 -43.99
C GLU A 14 10.86 -9.66 -42.57
N LEU A 15 11.23 -10.93 -42.46
CA LEU A 15 11.50 -11.58 -41.17
C LEU A 15 12.70 -10.95 -40.43
N ILE A 16 13.77 -10.62 -41.16
CA ILE A 16 14.95 -9.94 -40.58
C ILE A 16 14.58 -8.53 -40.08
N ILE A 17 13.81 -7.77 -40.88
CA ILE A 17 13.38 -6.41 -40.47
C ILE A 17 12.50 -6.48 -39.21
N VAL A 18 11.56 -7.41 -39.16
CA VAL A 18 10.69 -7.58 -37.96
C VAL A 18 11.51 -7.94 -36.74
N MET A 19 12.50 -8.85 -36.85
CA MET A 19 13.36 -9.20 -35.69
C MET A 19 14.20 -8.01 -35.24
N VAL A 20 14.73 -7.20 -36.13
CA VAL A 20 15.48 -5.99 -35.76
C VAL A 20 14.60 -4.96 -35.09
N VAL A 21 13.40 -4.71 -35.62
CA VAL A 21 12.44 -3.77 -35.02
C VAL A 21 12.00 -4.23 -33.63
N ILE A 22 11.67 -5.51 -33.46
CA ILE A 22 11.29 -6.08 -32.15
C ILE A 22 12.48 -5.95 -31.17
N GLY A 23 13.71 -6.24 -31.60
CA GLY A 23 14.91 -6.11 -30.78
C GLY A 23 15.12 -4.69 -30.26
N VAL A 24 14.94 -3.68 -31.12
CA VAL A 24 15.05 -2.26 -30.72
C VAL A 24 13.92 -1.84 -29.77
N LEU A 25 12.69 -2.25 -30.05
CA LEU A 25 11.54 -1.92 -29.18
C LEU A 25 11.64 -2.60 -27.82
N ALA A 26 12.16 -3.82 -27.74
CA ALA A 26 12.34 -4.54 -26.49
C ALA A 26 13.30 -3.82 -25.54
N THR A 27 14.36 -3.21 -26.02
CA THR A 27 15.34 -2.49 -25.19
C THR A 27 14.75 -1.24 -24.52
N ILE A 28 13.80 -0.57 -25.18
CA ILE A 28 13.13 0.63 -24.63
C ILE A 28 12.03 0.25 -23.63
N GLY A 29 11.35 -0.87 -23.85
CA GLY A 29 10.25 -1.33 -23.00
C GLY A 29 10.70 -1.73 -21.60
N VAL A 30 11.84 -2.40 -21.47
CA VAL A 30 12.35 -2.93 -20.20
C VAL A 30 12.72 -1.81 -19.24
N SER A 31 13.42 -0.77 -19.68
CA SER A 31 13.85 0.35 -18.82
C SER A 31 12.65 1.10 -18.20
N ARG A 32 11.59 1.33 -18.97
CA ARG A 32 10.39 2.01 -18.49
C ARG A 32 9.62 1.24 -17.43
N PHE A 33 9.73 -0.08 -17.43
CA PHE A 33 9.03 -0.92 -16.45
C PHE A 33 9.71 -0.84 -15.06
N PHE A 34 11.04 -0.81 -15.01
CA PHE A 34 11.79 -0.67 -13.76
C PHE A 34 11.64 0.72 -13.13
N GLU A 35 11.60 1.78 -13.93
CA GLU A 35 11.40 3.14 -13.43
C GLU A 35 10.03 3.31 -12.73
N ARG A 36 8.96 2.72 -13.27
CA ARG A 36 7.63 2.76 -12.64
C ARG A 36 7.61 2.06 -11.29
N GLN A 37 8.19 0.88 -11.18
CA GLN A 37 8.19 0.12 -9.93
C GLN A 37 8.91 0.88 -8.81
N SER A 38 10.04 1.52 -9.11
CA SER A 38 10.77 2.34 -8.13
C SER A 38 9.93 3.54 -7.66
N PHE A 39 9.26 4.22 -8.59
CA PHE A 39 8.37 5.32 -8.24
C PHE A 39 7.19 4.88 -7.37
N ASP A 40 6.52 3.79 -7.76
CA ASP A 40 5.36 3.25 -7.03
C ASP A 40 5.76 2.79 -5.63
N THR A 41 6.93 2.14 -5.49
CA THR A 41 7.44 1.70 -4.19
C THR A 41 7.68 2.89 -3.25
N ARG A 42 8.42 3.90 -3.71
CA ARG A 42 8.74 5.09 -2.91
C ARG A 42 7.48 5.87 -2.54
N THR A 43 6.56 6.04 -3.49
CA THR A 43 5.28 6.70 -3.23
C THR A 43 4.50 5.96 -2.15
N PHE A 44 4.45 4.63 -2.20
CA PHE A 44 3.74 3.84 -1.19
C PHE A 44 4.42 3.90 0.19
N VAL A 45 5.77 3.95 0.24
CA VAL A 45 6.54 4.17 1.48
C VAL A 45 6.15 5.50 2.11
N ASP A 46 6.23 6.59 1.33
CA ASP A 46 5.92 7.94 1.81
C ASP A 46 4.45 8.04 2.26
N GLN A 47 3.52 7.53 1.46
CA GLN A 47 2.10 7.50 1.83
C GLN A 47 1.87 6.75 3.14
N THR A 48 2.47 5.55 3.29
CA THR A 48 2.34 4.75 4.51
C THR A 48 2.89 5.53 5.72
N GLN A 49 4.06 6.13 5.59
CA GLN A 49 4.66 6.92 6.66
C GLN A 49 3.79 8.13 7.04
N PHE A 50 3.22 8.83 6.06
CA PHE A 50 2.29 9.94 6.30
C PHE A 50 1.00 9.48 6.97
N MET A 51 0.44 8.33 6.54
CA MET A 51 -0.76 7.75 7.15
C MET A 51 -0.54 7.44 8.63
N LEU A 52 0.59 6.83 8.98
CA LEU A 52 0.93 6.49 10.37
C LEU A 52 1.06 7.76 11.23
N ARG A 53 1.80 8.76 10.76
CA ARG A 53 1.96 10.03 11.45
C ARG A 53 0.61 10.79 11.58
N TYR A 54 -0.22 10.70 10.56
CA TYR A 54 -1.56 11.30 10.58
C TYR A 54 -2.46 10.58 11.58
N ALA A 55 -2.43 9.25 11.63
CA ALA A 55 -3.19 8.46 12.59
C ALA A 55 -2.86 8.87 14.04
N GLN A 56 -1.57 9.00 14.37
CA GLN A 56 -1.11 9.45 15.67
C GLN A 56 -1.63 10.85 16.02
N LYS A 57 -1.44 11.81 15.11
CA LYS A 57 -1.89 13.20 15.31
C LYS A 57 -3.41 13.28 15.44
N LEU A 58 -4.14 12.49 14.66
CA LEU A 58 -5.59 12.47 14.68
C LEU A 58 -6.11 11.88 15.99
N ALA A 59 -5.48 10.83 16.52
CA ALA A 59 -5.83 10.24 17.81
C ALA A 59 -5.72 11.27 18.94
N VAL A 60 -4.62 12.00 18.98
CA VAL A 60 -4.41 13.10 19.95
C VAL A 60 -5.42 14.23 19.73
N ALA A 61 -5.60 14.69 18.49
CA ALA A 61 -6.47 15.82 18.20
C ALA A 61 -7.95 15.55 18.49
N GLN A 62 -8.40 14.30 18.28
CA GLN A 62 -9.78 13.91 18.53
C GLN A 62 -10.02 13.24 19.89
N ASN A 63 -8.95 13.08 20.70
CA ASN A 63 -8.99 12.44 22.01
C ASN A 63 -9.69 11.07 21.98
N ARG A 64 -9.35 10.25 20.96
CA ARG A 64 -9.90 8.89 20.80
C ARG A 64 -8.95 7.97 20.03
N PRO A 65 -9.06 6.65 20.19
CA PRO A 65 -8.23 5.71 19.46
C PRO A 65 -8.39 5.83 17.94
N VAL A 66 -7.26 5.72 17.21
CA VAL A 66 -7.22 5.58 15.75
C VAL A 66 -6.49 4.30 15.40
N TYR A 67 -7.18 3.41 14.72
CA TYR A 67 -6.68 2.10 14.34
C TYR A 67 -6.01 2.16 12.98
N VAL A 68 -4.86 1.49 12.87
CA VAL A 68 -4.11 1.27 11.64
C VAL A 68 -4.26 -0.18 11.23
N ARG A 69 -4.93 -0.44 10.11
CA ARG A 69 -5.09 -1.76 9.52
C ARG A 69 -3.92 -2.09 8.61
N LEU A 70 -3.37 -3.30 8.77
CA LEU A 70 -2.25 -3.84 8.00
C LEU A 70 -2.62 -5.24 7.49
N ASN A 71 -3.50 -5.33 6.47
CA ASN A 71 -4.04 -6.60 5.99
C ASN A 71 -3.26 -7.25 4.83
N GLY A 72 -2.07 -6.73 4.51
CA GLY A 72 -1.21 -7.23 3.43
C GLY A 72 -1.56 -6.71 2.04
N SER A 73 -2.82 -6.31 1.78
CA SER A 73 -3.27 -5.75 0.49
C SER A 73 -3.44 -4.23 0.51
N SER A 74 -3.50 -3.64 1.70
CA SER A 74 -3.64 -2.19 1.89
C SER A 74 -3.21 -1.77 3.28
N VAL A 75 -2.94 -0.47 3.43
CA VAL A 75 -2.84 0.22 4.72
C VAL A 75 -4.05 1.14 4.83
N ALA A 76 -4.75 1.11 5.97
CA ALA A 76 -5.96 1.90 6.15
C ALA A 76 -6.14 2.38 7.59
N LEU A 77 -6.86 3.49 7.75
CA LEU A 77 -7.15 4.09 9.03
C LEU A 77 -8.65 4.02 9.35
N CYS A 78 -8.98 3.68 10.59
CA CYS A 78 -10.35 3.67 11.08
C CYS A 78 -10.45 4.07 12.55
N PHE A 79 -11.66 4.45 12.95
CA PHE A 79 -11.95 4.83 14.33
C PHE A 79 -12.48 3.65 15.18
N ASN A 80 -12.81 2.56 14.53
CA ASN A 80 -13.20 1.32 15.19
C ASN A 80 -12.77 0.13 14.34
N TYR A 81 -12.35 -0.92 14.99
CA TYR A 81 -11.88 -2.14 14.36
C TYR A 81 -12.76 -3.30 14.81
N SER A 82 -13.35 -4.00 13.86
CA SER A 82 -14.11 -5.19 14.18
C SER A 82 -13.18 -6.38 14.35
N GLY A 83 -13.48 -7.25 15.32
CA GLY A 83 -12.64 -8.43 15.61
C GLY A 83 -12.44 -9.41 14.45
N SER A 84 -13.08 -9.18 13.31
CA SER A 84 -12.87 -9.92 12.06
C SER A 84 -11.67 -9.48 11.22
N GLY A 85 -10.88 -8.51 11.70
CA GLY A 85 -9.69 -8.04 10.99
C GLY A 85 -9.94 -6.93 9.99
N ASP A 86 -11.10 -6.27 10.04
CA ASP A 86 -11.42 -5.18 9.12
C ASP A 86 -12.04 -3.97 9.82
N CYS A 87 -11.91 -2.81 9.20
CA CYS A 87 -12.58 -1.60 9.67
C CYS A 87 -14.08 -1.72 9.47
N SER A 88 -14.87 -1.48 10.51
CA SER A 88 -16.33 -1.47 10.37
C SER A 88 -16.79 -0.31 9.50
N SER A 89 -17.75 -0.58 8.61
CA SER A 89 -18.35 0.46 7.75
C SER A 89 -18.91 1.61 8.59
N GLY A 90 -18.68 2.84 8.16
CA GLY A 90 -19.08 4.05 8.86
C GLY A 90 -18.07 4.57 9.89
N ASN A 91 -16.99 3.83 10.18
CA ASN A 91 -15.93 4.27 11.08
C ASN A 91 -14.61 4.54 10.37
N PHE A 92 -14.66 4.88 9.11
CA PHE A 92 -13.49 5.21 8.30
C PHE A 92 -12.92 6.58 8.69
N VAL A 93 -11.60 6.67 8.77
CA VAL A 93 -10.92 7.96 8.83
C VAL A 93 -10.94 8.55 7.42
N LEU A 94 -11.34 9.81 7.30
CA LEU A 94 -11.37 10.49 6.02
C LEU A 94 -9.98 10.94 5.60
N THR A 95 -9.71 10.85 4.31
CA THR A 95 -8.46 11.34 3.71
C THR A 95 -8.36 12.86 3.84
N PRO A 96 -7.22 13.41 4.27
CA PRO A 96 -7.04 14.86 4.39
C PRO A 96 -7.30 15.62 3.09
N GLY A 97 -7.03 15.01 1.93
CA GLY A 97 -7.24 15.57 0.60
C GLY A 97 -8.61 15.27 -0.02
N LEU A 98 -9.58 14.79 0.75
CA LEU A 98 -10.92 14.38 0.31
C LEU A 98 -10.96 13.16 -0.63
N SER A 99 -9.83 12.65 -1.10
CA SER A 99 -9.77 11.45 -1.94
C SER A 99 -8.45 10.71 -1.72
N ASN A 100 -8.51 9.38 -1.67
CA ASN A 100 -7.34 8.51 -1.74
C ASN A 100 -6.77 8.49 -3.17
N SER A 101 -5.72 7.71 -3.43
CA SER A 101 -5.04 7.68 -4.74
C SER A 101 -5.93 7.26 -5.90
N ARG A 102 -7.06 6.59 -5.64
CA ARG A 102 -7.99 6.03 -6.62
C ARG A 102 -7.31 5.14 -7.68
N SER A 103 -6.14 4.62 -7.38
CA SER A 103 -5.54 3.59 -8.22
C SER A 103 -6.45 2.36 -8.28
N THR A 104 -6.32 1.54 -9.31
CA THR A 104 -7.14 0.32 -9.46
C THR A 104 -6.98 -0.61 -8.25
N VAL A 105 -5.78 -0.72 -7.71
CA VAL A 105 -5.50 -1.53 -6.50
C VAL A 105 -6.12 -0.91 -5.25
N THR A 106 -6.09 0.42 -5.11
CA THR A 106 -6.73 1.12 -3.97
C THR A 106 -8.24 0.98 -4.02
N VAL A 107 -8.86 1.17 -5.18
CA VAL A 107 -10.32 0.96 -5.35
C VAL A 107 -10.72 -0.45 -4.96
N SER A 108 -9.96 -1.46 -5.39
CA SER A 108 -10.22 -2.87 -5.06
C SER A 108 -10.02 -3.18 -3.57
N ALA A 109 -8.94 -2.68 -2.96
CA ALA A 109 -8.55 -3.03 -1.58
C ALA A 109 -9.27 -2.19 -0.50
N CYS A 110 -9.88 -1.05 -0.89
CA CYS A 110 -10.47 -0.06 0.00
C CYS A 110 -12.00 0.06 -0.15
N ALA A 111 -12.68 -1.04 -0.41
CA ALA A 111 -14.14 -1.14 -0.52
C ALA A 111 -14.75 -0.11 -1.51
N SER A 112 -14.04 0.24 -2.56
CA SER A 112 -14.40 1.26 -3.55
C SER A 112 -14.67 2.66 -2.97
N SER A 113 -14.32 2.90 -1.70
CA SER A 113 -14.47 4.20 -1.08
C SER A 113 -13.35 5.15 -1.54
N SER A 114 -13.72 6.32 -2.02
CA SER A 114 -12.74 7.34 -2.43
C SER A 114 -12.31 8.24 -1.26
N THR A 115 -13.15 8.39 -0.27
CA THR A 115 -12.92 9.31 0.86
C THR A 115 -12.25 8.65 2.06
N TRP A 116 -12.20 7.32 2.10
CA TRP A 116 -11.53 6.57 3.16
C TRP A 116 -10.01 6.73 3.03
N TYR A 117 -9.34 7.05 4.14
CA TYR A 117 -7.88 7.06 4.17
C TYR A 117 -7.36 5.63 4.18
N CYS A 118 -7.30 5.07 3.01
CA CYS A 118 -6.90 3.71 2.69
C CYS A 118 -6.12 3.72 1.37
N GLU A 119 -4.97 3.06 1.35
CA GLU A 119 -4.13 2.94 0.16
C GLU A 119 -3.82 1.47 -0.10
N GLY A 120 -4.11 1.04 -1.32
CA GLY A 120 -3.80 -0.31 -1.80
C GLY A 120 -2.33 -0.46 -2.13
N VAL A 121 -1.80 -1.64 -1.89
CA VAL A 121 -0.40 -1.97 -2.22
C VAL A 121 -0.22 -2.01 -3.74
N PRO A 122 0.67 -1.23 -4.33
CA PRO A 122 0.90 -1.23 -5.78
C PRO A 122 1.36 -2.60 -6.31
N ALA A 123 1.14 -2.84 -7.58
CA ALA A 123 1.61 -4.07 -8.24
C ALA A 123 3.13 -4.16 -8.18
N GLY A 124 3.66 -5.33 -7.81
CA GLY A 124 5.10 -5.56 -7.64
C GLY A 124 5.68 -5.02 -6.33
N VAL A 125 4.84 -4.46 -5.46
CA VAL A 125 5.20 -4.04 -4.09
C VAL A 125 4.54 -5.00 -3.10
N SER A 126 5.20 -5.23 -1.98
CA SER A 126 4.66 -5.97 -0.84
C SER A 126 5.14 -5.34 0.46
N TYR A 127 4.46 -5.62 1.56
CA TYR A 127 4.98 -5.24 2.87
C TYR A 127 4.79 -6.34 3.91
N THR A 128 5.62 -6.30 4.94
CA THR A 128 5.55 -7.19 6.11
C THR A 128 5.70 -6.36 7.37
N ALA A 129 4.97 -6.75 8.41
CA ALA A 129 5.06 -6.14 9.74
C ALA A 129 5.81 -7.08 10.70
N THR A 130 6.72 -6.56 11.48
CA THR A 130 7.47 -7.29 12.50
C THR A 130 7.44 -6.49 13.82
N PRO A 131 6.83 -7.02 14.90
CA PRO A 131 6.07 -8.27 15.00
C PRO A 131 4.88 -8.35 14.03
N ALA A 132 4.52 -9.58 13.62
CA ALA A 132 3.39 -9.79 12.73
C ALA A 132 2.09 -9.31 13.41
N THR A 133 1.42 -8.36 12.77
CA THR A 133 0.14 -7.82 13.23
C THR A 133 -0.75 -7.46 12.05
N SER A 134 -2.05 -7.63 12.18
CA SER A 134 -3.04 -7.17 11.20
C SER A 134 -3.55 -5.77 11.50
N TYR A 135 -3.37 -5.29 12.73
CA TYR A 135 -3.67 -3.93 13.14
C TYR A 135 -3.01 -3.59 14.49
N PHE A 136 -2.87 -2.31 14.71
CA PHE A 136 -2.53 -1.69 15.99
C PHE A 136 -3.30 -0.36 16.09
N TYR A 137 -3.25 0.33 17.23
CA TYR A 137 -3.90 1.63 17.33
C TYR A 137 -3.04 2.62 18.11
N PHE A 138 -3.26 3.90 17.83
CA PHE A 138 -2.77 4.98 18.66
C PHE A 138 -3.89 5.41 19.61
N ASP A 139 -3.56 5.58 20.87
CA ASP A 139 -4.49 6.10 21.88
C ASP A 139 -4.61 7.62 21.81
N ALA A 140 -5.41 8.20 22.73
CA ALA A 140 -5.62 9.64 22.83
C ALA A 140 -4.35 10.43 23.22
N GLN A 141 -3.33 9.80 23.73
CA GLN A 141 -2.03 10.39 24.05
C GLN A 141 -1.03 10.26 22.88
N GLY A 142 -1.39 9.53 21.84
CA GLY A 142 -0.53 9.21 20.69
C GLY A 142 0.41 8.04 20.92
N ALA A 143 0.26 7.32 22.03
CA ALA A 143 1.01 6.10 22.30
C ALA A 143 0.45 4.91 21.49
N PRO A 144 1.30 4.02 20.96
CA PRO A 144 0.85 2.87 20.21
C PRO A 144 0.45 1.71 21.13
N PHE A 145 -0.58 0.97 20.75
CA PHE A 145 -1.09 -0.20 21.44
C PHE A 145 -1.25 -1.36 20.47
N THR A 146 -1.06 -2.59 20.96
CA THR A 146 -1.26 -3.80 20.14
C THR A 146 -2.74 -4.15 20.00
N SER A 147 -3.01 -5.05 19.09
CA SER A 147 -4.35 -5.63 18.93
C SER A 147 -4.86 -6.41 20.17
N LEU A 148 -3.97 -6.78 21.08
CA LEU A 148 -4.29 -7.51 22.30
C LEU A 148 -4.60 -6.57 23.47
N ASP A 149 -4.19 -5.32 23.38
CA ASP A 149 -4.45 -4.30 24.41
C ASP A 149 -5.86 -3.74 24.19
N ILE A 150 -6.82 -4.24 24.96
CA ILE A 150 -8.23 -3.80 24.85
C ILE A 150 -8.37 -2.41 25.49
N SER A 151 -8.74 -1.42 24.69
CA SER A 151 -9.01 -0.07 25.18
C SER A 151 -10.22 -0.06 26.16
N PRO A 152 -10.14 0.65 27.31
CA PRO A 152 -9.02 1.47 27.78
C PRO A 152 -8.07 0.70 28.71
N THR A 153 -6.97 0.17 28.19
CA THR A 153 -5.90 -0.37 29.03
C THR A 153 -4.91 0.73 29.40
N PRO A 154 -4.49 0.82 30.66
CA PRO A 154 -3.57 1.86 31.10
C PRO A 154 -2.13 1.64 30.64
N THR A 155 -1.80 0.42 30.19
CA THR A 155 -0.40 0.04 29.84
C THR A 155 -0.40 -0.63 28.49
N SER A 156 0.45 -0.12 27.58
CA SER A 156 0.69 -0.72 26.27
C SER A 156 1.67 -1.89 26.38
N THR A 157 1.39 -2.97 25.65
CA THR A 157 2.33 -4.06 25.41
C THR A 157 3.03 -3.93 24.05
N PHE A 158 2.87 -2.78 23.39
CA PHE A 158 3.43 -2.53 22.07
C PHE A 158 4.97 -2.53 22.13
N THR A 159 5.56 -3.30 21.23
CA THR A 159 6.99 -3.28 20.97
C THR A 159 7.28 -2.55 19.67
N ARG A 160 8.52 -2.15 19.44
CA ARG A 160 8.92 -1.50 18.19
C ARG A 160 8.38 -2.29 16.99
N LEU A 161 7.55 -1.63 16.18
CA LEU A 161 7.00 -2.21 14.97
C LEU A 161 7.84 -1.77 13.76
N GLN A 162 8.34 -2.74 13.01
CA GLN A 162 8.97 -2.51 11.70
C GLN A 162 7.97 -2.88 10.60
N ILE A 163 7.69 -1.96 9.70
CA ILE A 163 6.96 -2.22 8.46
C ILE A 163 7.97 -2.17 7.34
N ARG A 164 8.32 -3.33 6.80
CA ARG A 164 9.23 -3.45 5.66
C ARG A 164 8.45 -3.49 4.37
N ILE A 165 8.69 -2.53 3.49
CA ILE A 165 8.12 -2.42 2.16
C ILE A 165 9.19 -2.85 1.16
N THR A 166 8.85 -3.83 0.31
CA THR A 166 9.74 -4.43 -0.69
C THR A 166 9.17 -4.19 -2.08
N GLY A 167 9.99 -3.68 -2.98
CA GLY A 167 9.65 -3.42 -4.37
C GLY A 167 10.90 -3.23 -5.21
N ASP A 168 11.40 -2.01 -5.35
CA ASP A 168 12.70 -1.68 -5.97
C ASP A 168 13.89 -1.94 -5.03
N GLY A 169 13.60 -2.17 -3.76
CA GLY A 169 14.51 -2.42 -2.66
C GLY A 169 13.72 -2.69 -1.39
N ASN A 170 14.40 -2.65 -0.25
CA ASN A 170 13.78 -2.74 1.06
C ASN A 170 13.77 -1.37 1.71
N HIS A 171 12.58 -0.93 2.11
CA HIS A 171 12.36 0.33 2.83
C HIS A 171 11.67 0.02 4.14
N ASP A 172 12.26 0.45 5.24
CA ASP A 172 11.77 0.16 6.58
C ASP A 172 11.14 1.41 7.19
N ILE A 173 9.94 1.27 7.74
CA ILE A 173 9.26 2.28 8.55
C ILE A 173 9.16 1.71 9.96
N PHE A 174 9.54 2.50 10.94
CA PHE A 174 9.49 2.13 12.34
C PHE A 174 8.45 2.94 13.10
N VAL A 175 7.73 2.27 13.99
CA VAL A 175 6.88 2.88 15.01
C VAL A 175 7.49 2.55 16.35
N GLU A 176 7.93 3.57 17.07
CA GLU A 176 8.58 3.38 18.37
C GLU A 176 7.54 3.13 19.47
N PRO A 177 7.84 2.22 20.41
CA PRO A 177 6.99 2.01 21.59
C PRO A 177 6.90 3.29 22.43
N GLU A 178 5.89 3.38 23.27
CA GLU A 178 5.61 4.49 24.19
C GLU A 178 5.31 5.83 23.52
N THR A 179 6.15 6.30 22.61
CA THR A 179 5.98 7.62 21.96
C THR A 179 5.17 7.58 20.69
N GLY A 180 5.06 6.41 20.04
CA GLY A 180 4.44 6.29 18.70
C GLY A 180 5.18 7.04 17.59
N TYR A 181 6.45 7.45 17.83
CA TYR A 181 7.23 8.16 16.83
C TYR A 181 7.46 7.30 15.58
N VAL A 182 7.11 7.86 14.42
CA VAL A 182 7.22 7.18 13.12
C VAL A 182 8.38 7.75 12.32
N HIS A 183 9.32 6.87 11.94
CA HIS A 183 10.49 7.25 11.13
C HIS A 183 10.89 6.14 10.14
N SER A 184 11.74 6.45 9.20
CA SER A 184 12.37 5.53 8.23
C SER A 184 13.86 5.40 8.51
#